data_125585e48b0b1df801610a7d8d4088a6
#
_entry.id   125585e48b0b1df801610a7d8d4088a6
#
_cell.length_a   1.000
_cell.length_b   1.000
_cell.length_c   1.000
_cell.angle_alpha   90.00
_cell.angle_beta   90.00
_cell.angle_gamma   90.00
#
_symmetry.space_group_name_H-M   'P 1'
#
loop_
_entity.id
_entity.type
_entity.pdbx_description
1 polymer ?
#
loop_
_entity_poly.entity_id
_entity_poly.type
_entity_poly.pdbx_seq_one_letter_code
_entity_poly.pdbx_strand_id
1 'polypeptide(L)'
;MNKQEPRIITTEDGSHSVYLPELNESYHSSHGAYRESIHVFLLYGLEAWYARNRGKFPIRIFEVGFGTGLNAWLTLIWAEQNQVPVLYHTIEPHPLSEKIYEALNFTQMDETLTHYNGYFKRLHKMDWDIGKPLTDYFNIKKEKITLQDVQLYPTDIVYFDAFSPKKQPELWEKPLLEKIETSMNPGANFVTYCAAGHLKKNLLSLDLTLDDVPGPPGKKEMTRAWKKS
;
A
#
# COMPACT_ATOMS: atom_id res chain seq x y z
N MET A 1 28.35 -7.23 13.69
CA MET A 1 28.00 -7.68 12.33
C MET A 1 27.77 -6.47 11.47
N ASN A 2 28.45 -6.32 10.34
CA ASN A 2 28.18 -5.21 9.43
C ASN A 2 26.76 -5.40 8.85
N LYS A 3 25.84 -4.49 9.17
CA LYS A 3 24.54 -4.45 8.52
C LYS A 3 24.75 -4.26 7.03
N GLN A 4 24.25 -5.19 6.22
CA GLN A 4 24.31 -5.03 4.78
C GLN A 4 23.28 -3.97 4.35
N GLU A 5 23.72 -2.96 3.59
CA GLU A 5 22.84 -1.89 3.13
C GLU A 5 21.78 -2.40 2.13
N PRO A 6 20.56 -1.81 2.16
CA PRO A 6 19.56 -2.04 1.13
C PRO A 6 20.12 -1.74 -0.26
N ARG A 7 19.69 -2.51 -1.29
CA ARG A 7 20.15 -2.36 -2.67
C ARG A 7 18.98 -2.12 -3.61
N ILE A 8 19.17 -1.22 -4.56
CA ILE A 8 18.25 -1.06 -5.67
C ILE A 8 18.39 -2.26 -6.60
N ILE A 9 17.27 -2.84 -7.00
CA ILE A 9 17.17 -3.87 -8.02
C ILE A 9 16.19 -3.42 -9.09
N THR A 10 16.34 -3.90 -10.32
CA THR A 10 15.40 -3.65 -11.41
C THR A 10 14.51 -4.87 -11.59
N THR A 11 13.21 -4.66 -11.65
CA THR A 11 12.21 -5.71 -11.88
C THR A 11 11.95 -5.90 -13.37
N GLU A 12 11.21 -6.96 -13.76
CA GLU A 12 10.96 -7.30 -15.17
C GLU A 12 10.20 -6.23 -15.95
N ASP A 13 9.42 -5.36 -15.29
CA ASP A 13 8.75 -4.24 -15.94
C ASP A 13 9.62 -2.99 -16.09
N GLY A 14 10.90 -3.07 -15.68
CA GLY A 14 11.86 -1.97 -15.72
C GLY A 14 11.80 -1.04 -14.50
N SER A 15 10.80 -1.17 -13.63
CA SER A 15 10.74 -0.39 -12.40
C SER A 15 11.74 -0.87 -11.36
N HIS A 16 12.16 0.05 -10.49
CA HIS A 16 13.04 -0.30 -9.38
C HIS A 16 12.26 -0.90 -8.20
N SER A 17 12.95 -1.77 -7.47
CA SER A 17 12.57 -2.21 -6.13
C SER A 17 13.77 -2.13 -5.20
N VAL A 18 13.56 -2.36 -3.91
CA VAL A 18 14.61 -2.37 -2.90
C VAL A 18 14.75 -3.77 -2.35
N TYR A 19 15.94 -4.35 -2.45
CA TYR A 19 16.28 -5.63 -1.82
C TYR A 19 16.89 -5.39 -0.44
N LEU A 20 16.39 -6.09 0.56
CA LEU A 20 16.88 -6.08 1.94
C LEU A 20 17.66 -7.36 2.22
N PRO A 21 19.02 -7.30 2.24
CA PRO A 21 19.84 -8.49 2.46
C PRO A 21 19.59 -9.17 3.81
N GLU A 22 19.30 -8.39 4.86
CA GLU A 22 19.04 -8.93 6.21
C GLU A 22 17.77 -9.80 6.26
N LEU A 23 16.76 -9.47 5.47
CA LEU A 23 15.52 -10.25 5.35
C LEU A 23 15.58 -11.28 4.22
N ASN A 24 16.56 -11.17 3.32
CA ASN A 24 16.58 -11.89 2.04
C ASN A 24 15.23 -11.77 1.34
N GLU A 25 14.76 -10.51 1.17
CA GLU A 25 13.45 -10.18 0.59
C GLU A 25 13.53 -8.84 -0.15
N SER A 26 12.69 -8.65 -1.15
CA SER A 26 12.50 -7.38 -1.85
C SER A 26 11.14 -6.76 -1.50
N TYR A 27 11.06 -5.43 -1.59
CA TYR A 27 9.82 -4.70 -1.33
C TYR A 27 8.69 -5.10 -2.28
N HIS A 28 9.02 -5.41 -3.54
CA HIS A 28 8.05 -5.79 -4.56
C HIS A 28 8.47 -7.09 -5.25
N SER A 29 7.53 -7.66 -6.00
CA SER A 29 7.76 -8.81 -6.86
C SER A 29 8.83 -8.52 -7.92
N SER A 30 9.66 -9.51 -8.27
CA SER A 30 10.59 -9.43 -9.40
C SER A 30 9.89 -9.21 -10.75
N HIS A 31 8.59 -9.53 -10.85
CA HIS A 31 7.80 -9.38 -12.07
C HIS A 31 7.35 -7.94 -12.37
N GLY A 32 7.55 -6.99 -11.45
CA GLY A 32 7.27 -5.57 -11.69
C GLY A 32 6.66 -4.88 -10.48
N ALA A 33 7.40 -3.94 -9.90
CA ALA A 33 6.92 -3.14 -8.77
C ALA A 33 5.77 -2.23 -9.20
N TYR A 34 5.93 -1.54 -10.32
CA TYR A 34 4.97 -0.58 -10.83
C TYR A 34 3.65 -1.27 -11.22
N ARG A 35 3.74 -2.37 -11.96
CA ARG A 35 2.58 -3.16 -12.39
C ARG A 35 1.85 -3.81 -11.21
N GLU A 36 2.58 -4.32 -10.21
CA GLU A 36 1.98 -4.91 -9.00
C GLU A 36 1.18 -3.86 -8.24
N SER A 37 1.75 -2.67 -8.01
CA SER A 37 1.07 -1.58 -7.30
C SER A 37 -0.19 -1.09 -8.02
N ILE A 38 -0.13 -0.89 -9.33
CA ILE A 38 -1.30 -0.53 -10.13
C ILE A 38 -2.38 -1.62 -10.03
N HIS A 39 -2.00 -2.88 -10.20
CA HIS A 39 -2.96 -3.99 -10.21
C HIS A 39 -3.63 -4.15 -8.85
N VAL A 40 -2.83 -4.33 -7.79
CA VAL A 40 -3.37 -4.70 -6.47
C VAL A 40 -4.06 -3.52 -5.80
N PHE A 41 -3.36 -2.38 -5.73
CA PHE A 41 -3.79 -1.28 -4.86
C PHE A 41 -4.67 -0.26 -5.58
N LEU A 42 -4.33 0.12 -6.81
CA LEU A 42 -5.19 1.04 -7.55
C LEU A 42 -6.42 0.32 -8.11
N LEU A 43 -6.23 -0.65 -9.01
CA LEU A 43 -7.34 -1.25 -9.77
C LEU A 43 -8.27 -2.05 -8.87
N TYR A 44 -7.73 -3.03 -8.12
CA TYR A 44 -8.55 -3.90 -7.26
C TYR A 44 -8.82 -3.31 -5.87
N GLY A 45 -8.06 -2.31 -5.44
CA GLY A 45 -8.26 -1.54 -4.22
C GLY A 45 -9.17 -0.33 -4.46
N LEU A 46 -8.56 0.77 -4.87
CA LEU A 46 -9.17 2.10 -4.94
C LEU A 46 -10.30 2.19 -5.97
N GLU A 47 -10.05 1.84 -7.21
CA GLU A 47 -11.04 1.94 -8.27
C GLU A 47 -12.23 1.00 -8.06
N ALA A 48 -11.97 -0.22 -7.57
CA ALA A 48 -13.03 -1.16 -7.24
C ALA A 48 -13.93 -0.65 -6.11
N TRP A 49 -13.35 -0.02 -5.08
CA TRP A 49 -14.14 0.61 -4.02
C TRP A 49 -14.91 1.84 -4.54
N TYR A 50 -14.23 2.72 -5.28
CA TYR A 50 -14.82 3.93 -5.83
C TYR A 50 -16.02 3.65 -6.75
N ALA A 51 -15.90 2.62 -7.59
CA ALA A 51 -17.00 2.20 -8.48
C ALA A 51 -18.28 1.83 -7.71
N ARG A 52 -18.15 1.24 -6.51
CA ARG A 52 -19.27 0.84 -5.64
C ARG A 52 -19.78 1.98 -4.74
N ASN A 53 -18.97 3.00 -4.49
CA ASN A 53 -19.22 4.02 -3.46
C ASN A 53 -19.12 5.46 -4.01
N ARG A 54 -19.52 5.69 -5.25
CA ARG A 54 -19.47 7.02 -5.87
C ARG A 54 -20.20 8.06 -5.01
N GLY A 55 -19.56 9.22 -4.83
CA GLY A 55 -20.12 10.31 -4.02
C GLY A 55 -19.86 10.22 -2.52
N LYS A 56 -19.20 9.15 -2.03
CA LYS A 56 -18.74 9.07 -0.64
C LYS A 56 -17.32 9.66 -0.53
N PHE A 57 -17.20 10.86 0.00
CA PHE A 57 -15.93 11.59 0.13
C PHE A 57 -15.77 12.17 1.53
N PRO A 58 -14.51 12.40 2.01
CA PRO A 58 -13.26 11.94 1.41
C PRO A 58 -13.09 10.42 1.51
N ILE A 59 -12.34 9.81 0.57
CA ILE A 59 -11.96 8.40 0.65
C ILE A 59 -10.85 8.25 1.69
N ARG A 60 -11.04 7.35 2.65
CA ARG A 60 -10.08 7.10 3.72
C ARG A 60 -9.32 5.81 3.44
N ILE A 61 -8.02 5.93 3.22
CA ILE A 61 -7.14 4.81 2.94
C ILE A 61 -6.18 4.61 4.11
N PHE A 62 -6.06 3.37 4.57
CA PHE A 62 -5.03 2.96 5.51
C PHE A 62 -4.07 1.98 4.83
N GLU A 63 -2.77 2.30 4.85
CA GLU A 63 -1.72 1.46 4.29
C GLU A 63 -0.82 0.92 5.39
N VAL A 64 -0.59 -0.39 5.35
CA VAL A 64 0.43 -1.07 6.15
C VAL A 64 1.66 -1.26 5.28
N GLY A 65 2.75 -0.55 5.60
CA GLY A 65 4.00 -0.56 4.84
C GLY A 65 4.06 0.55 3.79
N PHE A 66 4.48 1.78 4.19
CA PHE A 66 4.76 2.86 3.23
C PHE A 66 5.88 2.47 2.26
N GLY A 67 6.90 1.76 2.75
CA GLY A 67 7.98 1.20 1.96
C GLY A 67 8.62 2.21 1.00
N THR A 68 8.49 1.94 -0.30
CA THR A 68 9.03 2.80 -1.36
C THR A 68 8.16 4.03 -1.68
N GLY A 69 6.98 4.16 -1.06
CA GLY A 69 6.04 5.25 -1.31
C GLY A 69 5.29 5.17 -2.64
N LEU A 70 5.42 4.05 -3.36
CA LEU A 70 4.83 3.88 -4.70
C LEU A 70 3.31 3.91 -4.66
N ASN A 71 2.68 3.15 -3.75
CA ASN A 71 1.22 3.11 -3.63
C ASN A 71 0.65 4.48 -3.27
N ALA A 72 1.29 5.20 -2.34
CA ALA A 72 0.88 6.55 -1.95
C ALA A 72 0.99 7.54 -3.11
N TRP A 73 2.08 7.49 -3.90
CA TRP A 73 2.27 8.35 -5.05
C TRP A 73 1.27 8.08 -6.17
N LEU A 74 1.02 6.81 -6.51
CA LEU A 74 0.01 6.42 -7.50
C LEU A 74 -1.41 6.81 -7.06
N THR A 75 -1.72 6.66 -5.77
CA THR A 75 -3.00 7.09 -5.20
C THR A 75 -3.17 8.61 -5.27
N LEU A 76 -2.12 9.39 -5.01
CA LEU A 76 -2.11 10.85 -5.19
C LEU A 76 -2.43 11.22 -6.63
N ILE A 77 -1.77 10.59 -7.61
CA ILE A 77 -2.02 10.84 -9.02
C ILE A 77 -3.49 10.58 -9.36
N TRP A 78 -4.02 9.44 -8.92
CA TRP A 78 -5.41 9.09 -9.14
C TRP A 78 -6.36 10.14 -8.50
N ALA A 79 -6.08 10.59 -7.28
CA ALA A 79 -6.89 11.59 -6.58
C ALA A 79 -6.94 12.91 -7.35
N GLU A 80 -5.80 13.39 -7.85
CA GLU A 80 -5.69 14.61 -8.65
C GLU A 80 -6.41 14.50 -10.00
N GLN A 81 -6.19 13.40 -10.72
CA GLN A 81 -6.83 13.18 -12.03
C GLN A 81 -8.35 13.08 -11.94
N ASN A 82 -8.87 12.51 -10.86
CA ASN A 82 -10.31 12.34 -10.66
C ASN A 82 -10.94 13.48 -9.84
N GLN A 83 -10.14 14.40 -9.30
CA GLN A 83 -10.58 15.48 -8.38
C GLN A 83 -11.37 14.93 -7.18
N VAL A 84 -10.87 13.82 -6.61
CA VAL A 84 -11.51 13.12 -5.50
C VAL A 84 -10.66 13.26 -4.24
N PRO A 85 -11.19 13.86 -3.15
CA PRO A 85 -10.44 13.99 -1.91
C PRO A 85 -10.10 12.65 -1.26
N VAL A 86 -8.83 12.45 -0.96
CA VAL A 86 -8.28 11.26 -0.29
C VAL A 86 -7.59 11.66 1.01
N LEU A 87 -7.92 10.96 2.08
CA LEU A 87 -7.21 10.98 3.35
C LEU A 87 -6.40 9.70 3.45
N TYR A 88 -5.10 9.81 3.25
CA TYR A 88 -4.16 8.68 3.22
C TYR A 88 -3.41 8.58 4.54
N HIS A 89 -3.58 7.48 5.25
CA HIS A 89 -2.85 7.17 6.48
C HIS A 89 -1.95 5.96 6.22
N THR A 90 -0.66 6.08 6.49
CA THR A 90 0.30 4.99 6.27
C THR A 90 1.26 4.86 7.44
N ILE A 91 1.70 3.63 7.68
CA ILE A 91 2.68 3.31 8.72
C ILE A 91 3.92 2.64 8.12
N GLU A 92 5.08 2.97 8.69
CA GLU A 92 6.36 2.37 8.32
C GLU A 92 7.34 2.47 9.49
N PRO A 93 7.68 1.37 10.16
CA PRO A 93 8.62 1.41 11.28
C PRO A 93 10.06 1.72 10.86
N HIS A 94 10.42 1.43 9.60
CA HIS A 94 11.78 1.54 9.08
C HIS A 94 11.84 2.34 7.75
N PRO A 95 11.57 3.67 7.78
CA PRO A 95 11.57 4.48 6.56
C PRO A 95 12.88 4.38 5.78
N LEU A 96 12.78 4.32 4.46
CA LEU A 96 13.93 4.32 3.57
C LEU A 96 14.73 5.61 3.69
N SER A 97 16.05 5.50 3.58
CA SER A 97 16.95 6.67 3.54
C SER A 97 16.76 7.48 2.26
N GLU A 98 17.10 8.78 2.31
CA GLU A 98 17.03 9.68 1.15
C GLU A 98 17.81 9.13 -0.04
N LYS A 99 19.02 8.61 0.19
CA LYS A 99 19.86 7.96 -0.83
C LYS A 99 19.11 6.86 -1.60
N ILE A 100 18.28 6.07 -0.91
CA ILE A 100 17.54 4.95 -1.52
C ILE A 100 16.33 5.46 -2.30
N TYR A 101 15.44 6.26 -1.68
CA TYR A 101 14.22 6.66 -2.38
C TYR A 101 14.49 7.63 -3.54
N GLU A 102 15.55 8.43 -3.50
CA GLU A 102 15.96 9.29 -4.62
C GLU A 102 16.51 8.50 -5.82
N ALA A 103 17.00 7.28 -5.61
CA ALA A 103 17.49 6.40 -6.66
C ALA A 103 16.38 5.56 -7.33
N LEU A 104 15.14 5.60 -6.82
CA LEU A 104 14.00 4.90 -7.43
C LEU A 104 13.55 5.60 -8.72
N ASN A 105 13.18 4.81 -9.73
CA ASN A 105 12.85 5.32 -11.06
C ASN A 105 11.34 5.41 -11.36
N PHE A 106 10.47 5.30 -10.36
CA PHE A 106 9.01 5.25 -10.58
C PHE A 106 8.47 6.44 -11.38
N THR A 107 9.05 7.63 -11.18
CA THR A 107 8.68 8.85 -11.91
C THR A 107 9.08 8.83 -13.41
N GLN A 108 9.80 7.81 -13.85
CA GLN A 108 10.22 7.62 -15.24
C GLN A 108 9.44 6.50 -15.94
N MET A 109 8.55 5.81 -15.20
CA MET A 109 7.82 4.66 -15.72
C MET A 109 6.70 5.03 -16.70
N ASP A 110 6.18 6.26 -16.59
CA ASP A 110 5.12 6.77 -17.43
C ASP A 110 5.34 8.26 -17.71
N GLU A 111 5.68 8.58 -18.96
CA GLU A 111 5.97 9.96 -19.38
C GLU A 111 4.73 10.88 -19.30
N THR A 112 3.53 10.33 -19.31
CA THR A 112 2.29 11.12 -19.18
C THR A 112 2.09 11.67 -17.77
N LEU A 113 2.81 11.14 -16.79
CA LEU A 113 2.71 11.50 -15.37
C LEU A 113 3.81 12.47 -14.90
N THR A 114 4.61 13.02 -15.83
CA THR A 114 5.79 13.84 -15.51
C THR A 114 5.51 15.03 -14.60
N HIS A 115 4.33 15.65 -14.71
CA HIS A 115 3.94 16.78 -13.85
C HIS A 115 3.70 16.38 -12.38
N TYR A 116 3.54 15.08 -12.09
CA TYR A 116 3.44 14.56 -10.72
C TYR A 116 4.78 14.15 -10.12
N ASN A 117 5.89 14.17 -10.89
CA ASN A 117 7.18 13.66 -10.44
C ASN A 117 7.70 14.36 -9.18
N GLY A 118 7.47 15.67 -9.06
CA GLY A 118 7.87 16.45 -7.90
C GLY A 118 7.19 16.00 -6.60
N TYR A 119 5.99 15.43 -6.69
CA TYR A 119 5.25 14.95 -5.51
C TYR A 119 5.84 13.69 -4.91
N PHE A 120 6.49 12.83 -5.71
CA PHE A 120 7.15 11.63 -5.18
C PHE A 120 8.22 11.98 -4.12
N LYS A 121 9.11 12.92 -4.43
CA LYS A 121 10.10 13.41 -3.46
C LYS A 121 9.46 14.12 -2.27
N ARG A 122 8.42 14.92 -2.51
CA ARG A 122 7.70 15.62 -1.44
C ARG A 122 7.05 14.65 -0.47
N LEU A 123 6.44 13.54 -0.95
CA LEU A 123 5.89 12.47 -0.11
C LEU A 123 6.93 11.92 0.88
N HIS A 124 8.14 11.65 0.40
CA HIS A 124 9.21 11.15 1.27
C HIS A 124 9.69 12.19 2.28
N LYS A 125 9.85 13.45 1.86
CA LYS A 125 10.38 14.55 2.68
C LYS A 125 9.38 15.13 3.69
N MET A 126 8.09 14.82 3.57
CA MET A 126 7.10 15.24 4.56
C MET A 126 7.41 14.66 5.93
N ASP A 127 7.15 15.46 6.96
CA ASP A 127 7.32 15.04 8.36
C ASP A 127 6.53 13.77 8.65
N TRP A 128 7.10 12.92 9.48
CA TRP A 128 6.41 11.78 10.06
C TRP A 128 5.55 12.26 11.23
N ASP A 129 4.50 11.49 11.55
CA ASP A 129 3.56 11.69 12.68
C ASP A 129 2.65 12.93 12.57
N ILE A 130 2.75 13.69 11.48
CA ILE A 130 1.94 14.89 11.25
C ILE A 130 1.15 14.74 9.94
N GLY A 131 -0.20 14.77 10.04
CA GLY A 131 -1.06 14.81 8.87
C GLY A 131 -1.05 16.19 8.21
N LYS A 132 -0.75 16.25 6.91
CA LYS A 132 -0.70 17.50 6.12
C LYS A 132 -1.26 17.29 4.71
N PRO A 133 -1.92 18.31 4.14
CA PRO A 133 -2.25 18.31 2.72
C PRO A 133 -0.96 18.36 1.89
N LEU A 134 -0.86 17.50 0.89
CA LEU A 134 0.21 17.54 -0.10
C LEU A 134 -0.27 18.21 -1.39
N THR A 135 -1.57 18.05 -1.70
CA THR A 135 -2.29 18.71 -2.79
C THR A 135 -3.71 19.06 -2.32
N ASP A 136 -4.54 19.64 -3.19
CA ASP A 136 -5.93 19.97 -2.88
C ASP A 136 -6.79 18.70 -2.68
N TYR A 137 -6.42 17.59 -3.33
CA TYR A 137 -7.15 16.32 -3.27
C TYR A 137 -6.44 15.22 -2.49
N PHE A 138 -5.23 15.45 -1.98
CA PHE A 138 -4.49 14.42 -1.27
C PHE A 138 -3.88 14.92 0.04
N ASN A 139 -4.41 14.41 1.14
CA ASN A 139 -3.89 14.63 2.49
C ASN A 139 -3.27 13.34 3.00
N ILE A 140 -2.03 13.42 3.51
CA ILE A 140 -1.31 12.24 4.00
C ILE A 140 -0.83 12.41 5.44
N LYS A 141 -1.01 11.35 6.24
CA LYS A 141 -0.36 11.15 7.53
C LYS A 141 0.52 9.91 7.43
N LYS A 142 1.82 10.08 7.60
CA LYS A 142 2.79 8.98 7.71
C LYS A 142 3.17 8.83 9.18
N GLU A 143 3.13 7.62 9.72
CA GLU A 143 3.57 7.37 11.09
C GLU A 143 4.74 6.37 11.13
N LYS A 144 5.79 6.74 11.87
CA LYS A 144 6.93 5.85 12.11
C LYS A 144 6.64 4.92 13.27
N ILE A 145 5.73 3.96 13.04
CA ILE A 145 5.17 3.10 14.07
C ILE A 145 4.86 1.71 13.51
N THR A 146 4.72 0.73 14.39
CA THR A 146 4.31 -0.63 14.02
C THR A 146 2.79 -0.75 13.94
N LEU A 147 2.28 -1.81 13.28
CA LEU A 147 0.85 -2.10 13.24
C LEU A 147 0.28 -2.43 14.63
N GLN A 148 1.11 -3.00 15.50
CA GLN A 148 0.73 -3.30 16.88
C GLN A 148 0.36 -2.03 17.66
N ASP A 149 1.12 -0.95 17.47
CA ASP A 149 1.08 0.24 18.31
C ASP A 149 0.25 1.37 17.71
N VAL A 150 0.00 1.37 16.39
CA VAL A 150 -0.72 2.45 15.70
C VAL A 150 -2.17 2.54 16.19
N GLN A 151 -2.67 3.78 16.32
CA GLN A 151 -4.10 4.05 16.46
C GLN A 151 -4.75 4.09 15.07
N LEU A 152 -5.74 3.23 14.85
CA LEU A 152 -6.49 3.20 13.61
C LEU A 152 -7.72 4.11 13.66
N TYR A 153 -8.08 4.64 12.50
CA TYR A 153 -9.25 5.49 12.28
C TYR A 153 -10.22 4.81 11.31
N PRO A 154 -11.49 5.24 11.25
CA PRO A 154 -12.43 4.72 10.28
C PRO A 154 -11.86 4.76 8.87
N THR A 155 -11.87 3.61 8.18
CA THR A 155 -11.15 3.37 6.93
C THR A 155 -12.08 2.77 5.89
N ASP A 156 -11.99 3.25 4.66
CA ASP A 156 -12.77 2.79 3.51
C ASP A 156 -12.01 1.76 2.67
N ILE A 157 -10.68 1.88 2.64
CA ILE A 157 -9.80 0.98 1.89
C ILE A 157 -8.56 0.67 2.72
N VAL A 158 -8.22 -0.61 2.84
CA VAL A 158 -6.99 -1.08 3.45
C VAL A 158 -6.05 -1.59 2.36
N TYR A 159 -4.88 -0.97 2.24
CA TYR A 159 -3.73 -1.47 1.49
C TYR A 159 -2.83 -2.25 2.45
N PHE A 160 -2.87 -3.56 2.39
CA PHE A 160 -2.04 -4.39 3.25
C PHE A 160 -0.79 -4.85 2.50
N ASP A 161 0.25 -4.02 2.55
CA ASP A 161 1.51 -4.16 1.79
C ASP A 161 2.71 -4.48 2.69
N ALA A 162 2.50 -5.33 3.68
CA ALA A 162 3.56 -5.85 4.53
C ALA A 162 4.42 -6.90 3.80
N PHE A 163 5.65 -7.15 4.28
CA PHE A 163 6.45 -8.28 3.80
C PHE A 163 5.70 -9.61 3.98
N SER A 164 6.06 -10.60 3.16
CA SER A 164 5.35 -11.88 3.11
C SER A 164 5.18 -12.56 4.47
N PRO A 165 4.16 -13.41 4.64
CA PRO A 165 3.95 -14.18 5.89
C PRO A 165 5.16 -15.02 6.31
N LYS A 166 6.06 -15.33 5.39
CA LYS A 166 7.31 -16.04 5.68
C LYS A 166 8.34 -15.16 6.38
N LYS A 167 8.24 -13.83 6.21
CA LYS A 167 9.21 -12.84 6.72
C LYS A 167 8.69 -12.09 7.94
N GLN A 168 7.40 -11.80 7.96
CA GLN A 168 6.72 -11.10 9.05
C GLN A 168 5.42 -11.83 9.41
N PRO A 169 5.49 -13.09 9.88
CA PRO A 169 4.29 -13.89 10.15
C PRO A 169 3.31 -13.22 11.12
N GLU A 170 3.82 -12.48 12.09
CA GLU A 170 3.03 -11.81 13.12
C GLU A 170 2.02 -10.79 12.56
N LEU A 171 2.32 -10.14 11.44
CA LEU A 171 1.42 -9.16 10.82
C LEU A 171 0.20 -9.82 10.17
N TRP A 172 0.29 -11.10 9.83
CA TRP A 172 -0.74 -11.86 9.12
C TRP A 172 -1.63 -12.69 10.05
N GLU A 173 -1.38 -12.59 11.35
CA GLU A 173 -2.15 -13.30 12.37
C GLU A 173 -3.48 -12.60 12.68
N LYS A 174 -4.46 -13.40 13.11
CA LYS A 174 -5.83 -12.94 13.35
C LYS A 174 -5.93 -11.69 14.24
N PRO A 175 -5.20 -11.53 15.36
CA PRO A 175 -5.36 -10.36 16.23
C PRO A 175 -5.08 -9.02 15.53
N LEU A 176 -4.09 -8.94 14.64
CA LEU A 176 -3.80 -7.72 13.89
C LEU A 176 -4.77 -7.50 12.74
N LEU A 177 -5.20 -8.56 12.09
CA LEU A 177 -6.25 -8.47 11.06
C LEU A 177 -7.60 -8.04 11.67
N GLU A 178 -7.93 -8.48 12.88
CA GLU A 178 -9.12 -8.06 13.63
C GLU A 178 -9.04 -6.58 14.04
N LYS A 179 -7.85 -6.12 14.47
CA LYS A 179 -7.61 -4.69 14.73
C LYS A 179 -7.90 -3.83 13.49
N ILE A 180 -7.44 -4.28 12.32
CA ILE A 180 -7.70 -3.61 11.04
C ILE A 180 -9.20 -3.67 10.71
N GLU A 181 -9.80 -4.87 10.76
CA GLU A 181 -11.22 -5.08 10.45
C GLU A 181 -12.11 -4.16 11.29
N THR A 182 -11.83 -4.00 12.58
CA THR A 182 -12.57 -3.12 13.49
C THR A 182 -12.55 -1.65 13.03
N SER A 183 -11.49 -1.20 12.36
CA SER A 183 -11.39 0.15 11.81
C SER A 183 -12.07 0.32 10.45
N MET A 184 -12.39 -0.77 9.75
CA MET A 184 -12.99 -0.70 8.43
C MET A 184 -14.45 -0.24 8.52
N ASN A 185 -14.83 0.71 7.67
CA ASN A 185 -16.22 1.12 7.51
C ASN A 185 -17.07 0.00 6.84
N PRO A 186 -18.39 -0.05 7.05
CA PRO A 186 -19.26 -0.93 6.26
C PRO A 186 -19.06 -0.71 4.76
N GLY A 187 -18.86 -1.80 4.01
CA GLY A 187 -18.53 -1.77 2.58
C GLY A 187 -17.08 -1.42 2.25
N ALA A 188 -16.20 -1.37 3.25
CA ALA A 188 -14.77 -1.14 3.04
C ALA A 188 -14.09 -2.31 2.32
N ASN A 189 -13.02 -1.99 1.60
CA ASN A 189 -12.22 -2.93 0.80
C ASN A 189 -10.85 -3.18 1.45
N PHE A 190 -10.46 -4.43 1.58
CA PHE A 190 -9.13 -4.87 1.99
C PHE A 190 -8.44 -5.54 0.81
N VAL A 191 -7.25 -5.08 0.44
CA VAL A 191 -6.47 -5.66 -0.66
C VAL A 191 -5.02 -5.93 -0.26
N THR A 192 -4.48 -7.04 -0.78
CA THR A 192 -3.07 -7.41 -0.65
C THR A 192 -2.63 -8.33 -1.79
N TYR A 193 -1.37 -8.25 -2.14
CA TYR A 193 -0.77 -9.17 -3.11
C TYR A 193 -0.70 -10.63 -2.63
N CYS A 194 -0.85 -10.85 -1.33
CA CYS A 194 -0.71 -12.16 -0.70
C CYS A 194 -1.97 -13.00 -0.91
N ALA A 195 -1.80 -14.24 -1.39
CA ALA A 195 -2.89 -15.21 -1.60
C ALA A 195 -2.83 -16.42 -0.63
N ALA A 196 -2.13 -16.28 0.50
CA ALA A 196 -1.93 -17.39 1.43
C ALA A 196 -3.24 -17.87 2.04
N GLY A 197 -3.45 -19.18 2.06
CA GLY A 197 -4.69 -19.80 2.53
C GLY A 197 -5.03 -19.48 4.00
N HIS A 198 -4.01 -19.35 4.88
CA HIS A 198 -4.22 -18.97 6.28
C HIS A 198 -4.76 -17.54 6.40
N LEU A 199 -4.26 -16.58 5.57
CA LEU A 199 -4.79 -15.22 5.51
C LEU A 199 -6.27 -15.23 5.11
N LYS A 200 -6.61 -15.89 4.01
CA LYS A 200 -7.99 -16.02 3.52
C LYS A 200 -8.91 -16.59 4.62
N LYS A 201 -8.43 -17.65 5.32
CA LYS A 201 -9.16 -18.24 6.44
C LYS A 201 -9.36 -17.26 7.60
N ASN A 202 -8.34 -16.49 7.96
CA ASN A 202 -8.43 -15.48 9.02
C ASN A 202 -9.45 -14.38 8.64
N LEU A 203 -9.38 -13.83 7.42
CA LEU A 203 -10.32 -12.81 6.95
C LEU A 203 -11.77 -13.31 6.95
N LEU A 204 -12.02 -14.53 6.48
CA LEU A 204 -13.34 -15.15 6.54
C LEU A 204 -13.85 -15.30 7.99
N SER A 205 -12.98 -15.59 8.95
CA SER A 205 -13.34 -15.69 10.37
C SER A 205 -13.66 -14.33 11.04
N LEU A 206 -13.37 -13.22 10.35
CA LEU A 206 -13.69 -11.85 10.74
C LEU A 206 -14.91 -11.31 9.96
N ASP A 207 -15.73 -12.19 9.38
CA ASP A 207 -16.93 -11.83 8.61
C ASP A 207 -16.68 -10.98 7.36
N LEU A 208 -15.44 -10.95 6.85
CA LEU A 208 -15.14 -10.35 5.56
C LEU A 208 -15.50 -11.31 4.43
N THR A 209 -16.05 -10.79 3.35
CA THR A 209 -16.38 -11.56 2.14
C THR A 209 -15.22 -11.48 1.15
N LEU A 210 -14.69 -12.63 0.73
CA LEU A 210 -13.61 -12.71 -0.25
C LEU A 210 -14.17 -12.68 -1.68
N ASP A 211 -13.47 -11.96 -2.56
CA ASP A 211 -13.68 -12.05 -4.00
C ASP A 211 -12.60 -12.96 -4.63
N ASP A 212 -12.98 -13.66 -5.68
CA ASP A 212 -12.05 -14.35 -6.56
C ASP A 212 -11.51 -13.36 -7.60
N VAL A 213 -10.27 -12.94 -7.42
CA VAL A 213 -9.62 -11.94 -8.27
C VAL A 213 -8.25 -12.43 -8.75
N PRO A 214 -7.88 -12.13 -10.02
CA PRO A 214 -6.58 -12.54 -10.55
C PRO A 214 -5.45 -11.81 -9.83
N GLY A 215 -4.33 -12.49 -9.66
CA GLY A 215 -3.12 -11.88 -9.12
C GLY A 215 -2.43 -10.93 -10.11
N PRO A 216 -1.51 -10.09 -9.62
CA PRO A 216 -0.65 -9.29 -10.49
C PRO A 216 0.27 -10.18 -11.33
N PRO A 217 0.99 -9.61 -12.33
CA PRO A 217 1.92 -10.38 -13.16
C PRO A 217 2.83 -11.30 -12.34
N GLY A 218 2.95 -12.55 -12.77
CA GLY A 218 3.71 -13.59 -12.06
C GLY A 218 2.98 -14.28 -10.91
N LYS A 219 1.79 -13.83 -10.53
CA LYS A 219 0.97 -14.46 -9.49
C LYS A 219 -0.40 -14.88 -10.04
N LYS A 220 -0.86 -16.07 -9.66
CA LYS A 220 -2.15 -16.60 -10.09
C LYS A 220 -3.33 -15.88 -9.42
N GLU A 221 -3.16 -15.53 -8.16
CA GLU A 221 -4.19 -14.97 -7.28
C GLU A 221 -3.60 -13.86 -6.40
N MET A 222 -4.46 -13.01 -5.93
CA MET A 222 -4.26 -12.07 -4.82
C MET A 222 -5.43 -12.20 -3.83
N THR A 223 -5.43 -11.44 -2.76
CA THR A 223 -6.56 -11.41 -1.84
C THR A 223 -7.23 -10.03 -1.87
N ARG A 224 -8.55 -10.05 -2.13
CA ARG A 224 -9.45 -8.92 -1.92
C ARG A 224 -10.59 -9.36 -1.02
N ALA A 225 -10.91 -8.55 -0.01
CA ALA A 225 -12.01 -8.82 0.90
C ALA A 225 -12.84 -7.56 1.15
N TRP A 226 -14.14 -7.75 1.38
CA TRP A 226 -15.09 -6.66 1.65
C TRP A 226 -15.69 -6.83 3.02
N LYS A 227 -15.75 -5.73 3.79
CA LYS A 227 -16.58 -5.68 5.00
C LYS A 227 -18.03 -5.61 4.61
N LYS A 228 -18.87 -6.40 5.26
CA LYS A 228 -20.32 -6.36 5.03
C LYS A 228 -20.88 -4.95 5.30
N SER A 229 -21.86 -4.55 4.51
CA SER A 229 -22.57 -3.26 4.64
C SER A 229 -23.53 -3.27 5.79
#